data_77322373f9b5ac3b323b0cf537bdc61f
#
_entry.id   77322373f9b5ac3b323b0cf537bdc61f
#
_cell.length_a   1.000
_cell.length_b   1.000
_cell.length_c   1.000
_cell.angle_alpha   90.00
_cell.angle_beta   90.00
_cell.angle_gamma   90.00
#
_symmetry.space_group_name_H-M   'P 1'
#
loop_
_entity.id
_entity.type
_entity.pdbx_description
1 polymer ?
#
loop_
_entity_poly.entity_id
_entity_poly.type
_entity_poly.pdbx_seq_one_letter_code
_entity_poly.pdbx_strand_id
1 'polypeptide(L)'
;FKDLDATHRTEIISSNAQWFEDHSPVDKSFKKEKVKGVSAKVITAAILAGDLYPATAIGINLPNANWIRAHHGSKSVTIGNITDAYNKAAHGNGFNEEFVCNDEERQRIDQYGDLTGELHTDLHECLGHGSGKLLPGVDPDALKAYGSTIEEARADLFGLYYVADPKLVELKLVPDAEAYKAEYYTFLMNGLMTQLVPVSYTHLTLPTNRE
;
A
#
# COMPACT_ATOMS: atom_id res chain seq x y z
N PHE A 1 -3.68 -5.00 20.25
CA PHE A 1 -2.77 -4.06 20.94
C PHE A 1 -2.17 -3.11 19.91
N LYS A 2 -1.93 -1.83 20.29
CA LYS A 2 -1.29 -0.87 19.39
C LYS A 2 0.22 -1.15 19.34
N ASP A 3 0.75 -1.28 18.14
CA ASP A 3 2.19 -1.27 17.91
C ASP A 3 2.66 0.20 17.92
N LEU A 4 3.52 0.55 18.87
CA LEU A 4 3.92 1.95 19.07
C LEU A 4 4.94 2.41 18.03
N ASP A 5 5.91 1.58 17.67
CA ASP A 5 6.97 1.93 16.74
C ASP A 5 6.44 2.04 15.32
N ALA A 6 5.72 1.04 14.86
CA ALA A 6 5.08 1.06 13.55
C ALA A 6 4.01 2.17 13.45
N THR A 7 3.26 2.43 14.53
CA THR A 7 2.32 3.56 14.54
C THR A 7 3.06 4.90 14.48
N HIS A 8 4.21 5.04 15.12
CA HIS A 8 5.00 6.27 15.03
C HIS A 8 5.45 6.53 13.59
N ARG A 9 5.84 5.50 12.84
CA ARG A 9 6.16 5.58 11.42
C ARG A 9 4.98 6.13 10.61
N THR A 10 3.79 5.59 10.78
CA THR A 10 2.58 6.08 10.10
C THR A 10 2.21 7.51 10.52
N GLU A 11 2.45 7.91 11.76
CA GLU A 11 2.25 9.27 12.25
C GLU A 11 3.20 10.28 11.58
N ILE A 12 4.47 9.89 11.32
CA ILE A 12 5.42 10.72 10.56
C ILE A 12 4.91 10.93 9.12
N ILE A 13 4.49 9.87 8.44
CA ILE A 13 3.94 9.95 7.08
C ILE A 13 2.70 10.86 7.06
N SER A 14 1.75 10.62 7.94
CA SER A 14 0.50 11.38 8.02
C SER A 14 0.71 12.86 8.33
N SER A 15 1.68 13.19 9.19
CA SER A 15 1.99 14.59 9.52
C SER A 15 2.64 15.34 8.35
N ASN A 16 3.23 14.63 7.39
CA ASN A 16 3.78 15.18 6.16
C ASN A 16 2.82 15.05 4.95
N ALA A 17 1.58 14.65 5.15
CA ALA A 17 0.63 14.36 4.07
C ALA A 17 0.43 15.55 3.11
N GLN A 18 0.43 16.79 3.60
CA GLN A 18 0.35 17.98 2.74
C GLN A 18 1.57 18.12 1.83
N TRP A 19 2.76 17.85 2.36
CA TRP A 19 3.97 17.90 1.55
C TRP A 19 3.91 16.89 0.39
N PHE A 20 3.50 15.66 0.67
CA PHE A 20 3.35 14.62 -0.34
C PHE A 20 2.27 14.97 -1.37
N GLU A 21 1.13 15.52 -0.95
CA GLU A 21 0.09 15.98 -1.88
C GLU A 21 0.63 17.05 -2.84
N ASP A 22 1.34 18.05 -2.30
CA ASP A 22 1.86 19.18 -3.08
C ASP A 22 2.94 18.74 -4.08
N HIS A 23 3.73 17.71 -3.75
CA HIS A 23 4.81 17.17 -4.59
C HIS A 23 4.40 16.00 -5.47
N SER A 24 3.15 15.56 -5.40
CA SER A 24 2.67 14.46 -6.24
C SER A 24 2.78 14.79 -7.73
N PRO A 25 2.99 13.79 -8.62
CA PRO A 25 3.20 14.02 -10.05
C PRO A 25 1.90 14.34 -10.82
N VAL A 26 0.77 14.45 -10.11
CA VAL A 26 -0.52 14.73 -10.73
C VAL A 26 -0.70 16.23 -11.00
N ASP A 27 -1.58 16.58 -11.96
CA ASP A 27 -1.90 17.97 -12.24
C ASP A 27 -2.49 18.69 -11.02
N LYS A 28 -2.18 19.98 -10.89
CA LYS A 28 -2.59 20.81 -9.76
C LYS A 28 -4.12 20.83 -9.53
N SER A 29 -4.91 20.70 -10.60
CA SER A 29 -6.38 20.67 -10.51
C SER A 29 -6.91 19.48 -9.70
N PHE A 30 -6.13 18.39 -9.63
CA PHE A 30 -6.48 17.19 -8.87
C PHE A 30 -5.89 17.16 -7.45
N LYS A 31 -5.08 18.14 -7.07
CA LYS A 31 -4.48 18.20 -5.73
C LYS A 31 -5.42 18.87 -4.73
N LYS A 32 -5.43 18.35 -3.51
CA LYS A 32 -6.13 18.98 -2.39
C LYS A 32 -5.35 20.20 -1.91
N GLU A 33 -6.03 21.31 -1.72
CA GLU A 33 -5.42 22.53 -1.13
C GLU A 33 -5.08 22.33 0.34
N LYS A 34 -5.85 21.49 1.02
CA LYS A 34 -5.64 21.15 2.42
C LYS A 34 -5.91 19.66 2.64
N VAL A 35 -4.85 18.92 2.93
CA VAL A 35 -4.95 17.51 3.28
C VAL A 35 -5.26 17.39 4.77
N LYS A 36 -6.30 16.64 5.09
CA LYS A 36 -6.49 16.14 6.46
C LYS A 36 -5.72 14.84 6.54
N GLY A 37 -4.68 14.81 7.38
CA GLY A 37 -3.89 13.61 7.58
C GLY A 37 -4.79 12.42 7.95
N VAL A 38 -4.50 11.27 7.38
CA VAL A 38 -5.19 10.03 7.71
C VAL A 38 -4.71 9.57 9.09
N SER A 39 -5.62 9.23 9.98
CA SER A 39 -5.24 8.59 11.24
C SER A 39 -4.97 7.10 10.97
N ALA A 40 -3.74 6.76 10.70
CA ALA A 40 -3.30 5.37 10.54
C ALA A 40 -2.74 4.84 11.86
N LYS A 41 -3.03 3.57 12.14
CA LYS A 41 -2.50 2.86 13.32
C LYS A 41 -2.11 1.44 12.94
N VAL A 42 -0.99 1.00 13.45
CA VAL A 42 -0.60 -0.40 13.36
C VAL A 42 -0.97 -1.10 14.65
N ILE A 43 -1.59 -2.26 14.54
CA ILE A 43 -2.03 -3.07 15.69
C ILE A 43 -1.50 -4.49 15.59
N THR A 44 -1.36 -5.12 16.75
CA THR A 44 -1.19 -6.56 16.88
C THR A 44 -2.54 -7.18 17.22
N ALA A 45 -3.08 -8.00 16.34
CA ALA A 45 -4.32 -8.73 16.55
C ALA A 45 -4.03 -10.02 17.36
N ALA A 46 -4.77 -10.23 18.45
CA ALA A 46 -4.65 -11.44 19.26
C ALA A 46 -5.56 -12.57 18.77
N ILE A 47 -6.70 -12.23 18.19
CA ILE A 47 -7.70 -13.19 17.69
C ILE A 47 -8.30 -12.64 16.41
N LEU A 48 -8.44 -13.52 15.41
CA LEU A 48 -9.16 -13.28 14.17
C LEU A 48 -10.28 -14.30 14.05
N ALA A 49 -11.47 -13.86 13.70
CA ALA A 49 -12.64 -14.73 13.59
C ALA A 49 -13.63 -14.22 12.53
N GLY A 50 -14.61 -15.03 12.18
CA GLY A 50 -15.63 -14.70 11.18
C GLY A 50 -15.03 -14.58 9.78
N ASP A 51 -15.44 -13.54 9.05
CA ASP A 51 -15.02 -13.29 7.67
C ASP A 51 -13.52 -13.00 7.50
N LEU A 52 -12.80 -12.75 8.62
CA LEU A 52 -11.35 -12.57 8.64
C LEU A 52 -10.58 -13.89 8.75
N TYR A 53 -11.26 -15.04 8.70
CA TYR A 53 -10.64 -16.36 8.72
C TYR A 53 -11.23 -17.24 7.62
N PRO A 54 -10.40 -17.94 6.82
CA PRO A 54 -8.93 -17.99 6.80
C PRO A 54 -8.25 -16.85 6.01
N ALA A 55 -9.01 -16.03 5.32
CA ALA A 55 -8.47 -14.92 4.49
C ALA A 55 -8.46 -13.63 5.31
N THR A 56 -7.31 -13.30 5.88
CA THR A 56 -7.16 -12.13 6.74
C THR A 56 -6.75 -10.90 5.94
N ALA A 57 -7.47 -9.79 6.12
CA ALA A 57 -7.03 -8.49 5.62
C ALA A 57 -5.77 -8.03 6.37
N ILE A 58 -4.78 -7.54 5.63
CA ILE A 58 -3.55 -6.95 6.18
C ILE A 58 -3.82 -5.51 6.63
N GLY A 59 -4.65 -4.79 5.90
CA GLY A 59 -5.06 -3.43 6.18
C GLY A 59 -6.56 -3.23 6.11
N ILE A 60 -7.07 -2.27 6.84
CA ILE A 60 -8.49 -1.90 6.87
C ILE A 60 -8.59 -0.38 6.82
N ASN A 61 -9.19 0.17 5.77
CA ASN A 61 -9.47 1.59 5.67
C ASN A 61 -10.98 1.83 5.76
N LEU A 62 -11.41 2.63 6.71
CA LEU A 62 -12.81 2.91 6.98
C LEU A 62 -13.07 4.43 7.06
N PRO A 63 -14.27 4.89 6.69
CA PRO A 63 -15.42 4.17 6.15
C PRO A 63 -15.31 3.87 4.65
N ASN A 64 -16.06 2.90 4.16
CA ASN A 64 -16.06 2.54 2.74
C ASN A 64 -16.92 3.49 1.87
N ALA A 65 -17.68 4.38 2.48
CA ALA A 65 -18.52 5.33 1.76
C ALA A 65 -17.75 6.60 1.38
N ASN A 66 -17.63 6.88 0.09
CA ASN A 66 -16.87 8.01 -0.45
C ASN A 66 -17.32 9.38 0.11
N TRP A 67 -18.63 9.60 0.27
CA TRP A 67 -19.14 10.85 0.83
C TRP A 67 -18.73 11.06 2.29
N ILE A 68 -18.63 9.99 3.10
CA ILE A 68 -18.16 10.08 4.49
C ILE A 68 -16.66 10.39 4.50
N ARG A 69 -15.86 9.72 3.68
CA ARG A 69 -14.42 10.02 3.54
C ARG A 69 -14.18 11.48 3.17
N ALA A 70 -14.93 12.01 2.22
CA ALA A 70 -14.81 13.39 1.76
C ALA A 70 -15.10 14.42 2.87
N HIS A 71 -16.07 14.16 3.74
CA HIS A 71 -16.52 15.11 4.77
C HIS A 71 -15.82 14.91 6.12
N HIS A 72 -15.51 13.67 6.48
CA HIS A 72 -15.05 13.29 7.82
C HIS A 72 -13.65 12.69 7.85
N GLY A 73 -13.05 12.42 6.68
CA GLY A 73 -11.77 11.74 6.55
C GLY A 73 -11.91 10.22 6.71
N SER A 74 -10.77 9.53 6.69
CA SER A 74 -10.69 8.08 6.85
C SER A 74 -9.77 7.70 8.00
N LYS A 75 -9.92 6.46 8.47
CA LYS A 75 -9.04 5.83 9.45
C LYS A 75 -8.51 4.54 8.86
N SER A 76 -7.22 4.38 8.91
CA SER A 76 -6.55 3.16 8.49
C SER A 76 -6.03 2.38 9.68
N VAL A 77 -6.15 1.07 9.63
CA VAL A 77 -5.59 0.16 10.62
C VAL A 77 -4.85 -0.93 9.87
N THR A 78 -3.56 -1.08 10.13
CA THR A 78 -2.74 -2.19 9.61
C THR A 78 -2.57 -3.24 10.70
N ILE A 79 -2.67 -4.51 10.34
CA ILE A 79 -2.50 -5.64 11.28
C ILE A 79 -1.06 -6.15 11.14
N GLY A 80 -0.13 -5.52 11.85
CA GLY A 80 1.31 -5.71 11.67
C GLY A 80 1.77 -7.15 11.89
N ASN A 81 1.26 -7.85 12.91
CA ASN A 81 1.67 -9.23 13.16
C ASN A 81 1.21 -10.23 12.09
N ILE A 82 0.24 -9.89 11.26
CA ILE A 82 -0.13 -10.72 10.11
C ILE A 82 0.87 -10.49 8.99
N THR A 83 1.23 -9.25 8.71
CA THR A 83 2.31 -8.91 7.77
C THR A 83 3.61 -9.60 8.18
N ASP A 84 4.01 -9.50 9.44
CA ASP A 84 5.19 -10.17 9.98
C ASP A 84 5.14 -11.70 9.78
N ALA A 85 3.98 -12.31 9.97
CA ALA A 85 3.82 -13.74 9.78
C ALA A 85 4.02 -14.15 8.31
N TYR A 86 3.50 -13.37 7.36
CA TYR A 86 3.72 -13.62 5.94
C TYR A 86 5.19 -13.40 5.56
N ASN A 87 5.83 -12.33 6.03
CA ASN A 87 7.24 -12.07 5.78
C ASN A 87 8.11 -13.22 6.31
N LYS A 88 7.89 -13.64 7.56
CA LYS A 88 8.61 -14.78 8.15
C LYS A 88 8.40 -16.09 7.39
N ALA A 89 7.20 -16.33 6.87
CA ALA A 89 6.93 -17.51 6.07
C ALA A 89 7.59 -17.45 4.67
N ALA A 90 7.80 -16.25 4.14
CA ALA A 90 8.48 -16.04 2.87
C ALA A 90 10.02 -16.18 2.99
N HIS A 91 10.61 -15.81 4.13
CA HIS A 91 12.05 -15.94 4.34
C HIS A 91 12.49 -17.40 4.32
N GLY A 92 13.52 -17.68 3.51
CA GLY A 92 14.16 -19.00 3.44
C GLY A 92 13.31 -20.11 2.82
N ASN A 93 12.23 -19.75 2.12
CA ASN A 93 11.39 -20.72 1.40
C ASN A 93 11.95 -21.13 0.02
N GLY A 94 13.12 -20.60 -0.37
CA GLY A 94 13.78 -20.87 -1.65
C GLY A 94 13.32 -20.00 -2.82
N PHE A 95 12.30 -19.17 -2.63
CA PHE A 95 11.73 -18.35 -3.72
C PHE A 95 12.72 -17.28 -4.21
N ASN A 96 13.36 -16.56 -3.30
CA ASN A 96 14.34 -15.54 -3.66
C ASN A 96 15.60 -16.16 -4.27
N GLU A 97 16.02 -17.33 -3.80
CA GLU A 97 17.16 -18.06 -4.34
C GLU A 97 16.93 -18.53 -5.77
N GLU A 98 15.69 -18.92 -6.10
CA GLU A 98 15.34 -19.44 -7.43
C GLU A 98 15.06 -18.33 -8.43
N PHE A 99 14.34 -17.29 -8.04
CA PHE A 99 13.77 -16.32 -8.98
C PHE A 99 14.44 -14.96 -9.00
N VAL A 100 15.21 -14.58 -7.97
CA VAL A 100 15.95 -13.30 -8.00
C VAL A 100 17.16 -13.41 -8.90
N CYS A 101 17.30 -12.48 -9.83
CA CYS A 101 18.21 -12.57 -10.97
C CYS A 101 19.71 -12.56 -10.60
N ASN A 102 20.08 -12.03 -9.45
CA ASN A 102 21.48 -11.97 -8.99
C ASN A 102 21.60 -11.78 -7.48
N ASP A 103 22.83 -11.98 -6.97
CA ASP A 103 23.11 -11.89 -5.53
C ASP A 103 22.98 -10.47 -4.96
N GLU A 104 23.23 -9.42 -5.77
CA GLU A 104 23.11 -8.04 -5.34
C GLU A 104 21.66 -7.68 -5.01
N GLU A 105 20.73 -8.04 -5.89
CA GLU A 105 19.31 -7.82 -5.66
C GLU A 105 18.79 -8.67 -4.49
N ARG A 106 19.28 -9.88 -4.34
CA ARG A 106 18.93 -10.76 -3.21
C ARG A 106 19.35 -10.17 -1.87
N GLN A 107 20.62 -9.71 -1.78
CA GLN A 107 21.11 -9.04 -0.58
C GLN A 107 20.32 -7.75 -0.27
N ARG A 108 19.92 -7.00 -1.31
CA ARG A 108 19.10 -5.79 -1.14
C ARG A 108 17.70 -6.11 -0.61
N ILE A 109 17.08 -7.17 -1.12
CA ILE A 109 15.79 -7.66 -0.63
C ILE A 109 15.92 -8.13 0.83
N ASP A 110 16.95 -8.89 1.16
CA ASP A 110 17.19 -9.37 2.53
C ASP A 110 17.41 -8.20 3.51
N GLN A 111 18.05 -7.14 3.05
CA GLN A 111 18.37 -5.98 3.89
C GLN A 111 17.20 -5.00 4.06
N TYR A 112 16.42 -4.77 3.01
CA TYR A 112 15.44 -3.67 2.98
C TYR A 112 14.01 -4.12 2.69
N GLY A 113 13.81 -5.34 2.20
CA GLY A 113 12.51 -5.77 1.68
C GLY A 113 11.37 -5.64 2.66
N ASP A 114 11.54 -6.11 3.89
CA ASP A 114 10.50 -6.00 4.93
C ASP A 114 10.17 -4.54 5.24
N LEU A 115 11.20 -3.70 5.45
CA LEU A 115 11.02 -2.28 5.74
C LEU A 115 10.31 -1.54 4.61
N THR A 116 10.74 -1.77 3.37
CA THR A 116 10.19 -1.04 2.22
C THR A 116 8.80 -1.53 1.84
N GLY A 117 8.49 -2.80 2.03
CA GLY A 117 7.14 -3.34 1.88
C GLY A 117 6.17 -2.79 2.91
N GLU A 118 6.60 -2.67 4.17
CA GLU A 118 5.80 -2.01 5.21
C GLU A 118 5.59 -0.52 4.90
N LEU A 119 6.63 0.18 4.44
CA LEU A 119 6.52 1.58 4.05
C LEU A 119 5.61 1.77 2.83
N HIS A 120 5.67 0.88 1.85
CA HIS A 120 4.75 0.90 0.71
C HIS A 120 3.29 0.79 1.21
N THR A 121 3.01 -0.16 2.09
CA THR A 121 1.68 -0.30 2.72
C THR A 121 1.27 0.97 3.47
N ASP A 122 2.15 1.54 4.28
CA ASP A 122 1.86 2.76 5.03
C ASP A 122 1.60 3.96 4.10
N LEU A 123 2.35 4.10 3.01
CA LEU A 123 2.16 5.14 1.99
C LEU A 123 0.88 4.94 1.20
N HIS A 124 0.56 3.70 0.82
CA HIS A 124 -0.70 3.31 0.19
C HIS A 124 -1.89 3.74 1.04
N GLU A 125 -1.91 3.36 2.30
CA GLU A 125 -3.01 3.63 3.22
C GLU A 125 -3.09 5.11 3.61
N CYS A 126 -1.97 5.73 3.99
CA CYS A 126 -1.97 7.10 4.51
C CYS A 126 -2.08 8.16 3.43
N LEU A 127 -1.46 7.94 2.29
CA LEU A 127 -1.36 8.91 1.21
C LEU A 127 -2.12 8.48 -0.03
N GLY A 128 -2.02 7.23 -0.45
CA GLY A 128 -2.70 6.69 -1.59
C GLY A 128 -4.20 7.00 -1.52
N HIS A 129 -4.89 6.40 -0.58
CA HIS A 129 -6.33 6.66 -0.37
C HIS A 129 -6.65 8.07 0.13
N GLY A 130 -5.70 8.74 0.77
CA GLY A 130 -5.88 10.08 1.32
C GLY A 130 -5.70 11.22 0.34
N SER A 131 -5.04 10.99 -0.80
CA SER A 131 -4.63 12.02 -1.76
C SER A 131 -5.69 12.35 -2.81
N GLY A 132 -5.47 13.48 -3.50
CA GLY A 132 -6.24 13.85 -4.67
C GLY A 132 -7.66 14.31 -4.38
N LYS A 133 -8.25 14.98 -5.34
CA LYS A 133 -9.67 15.39 -5.35
C LYS A 133 -10.30 15.17 -6.71
N LEU A 134 -11.58 14.93 -6.73
CA LEU A 134 -12.37 14.93 -7.97
C LEU A 134 -12.55 16.36 -8.48
N LEU A 135 -12.66 16.52 -9.79
CA LEU A 135 -13.04 17.79 -10.40
C LEU A 135 -14.50 18.12 -10.04
N PRO A 136 -14.84 19.40 -9.98
CA PRO A 136 -16.24 19.82 -9.70
C PRO A 136 -17.23 19.18 -10.67
N GLY A 137 -18.32 18.64 -10.16
CA GLY A 137 -19.38 18.01 -10.94
C GLY A 137 -19.12 16.57 -11.38
N VAL A 138 -17.97 15.99 -11.03
CA VAL A 138 -17.71 14.56 -11.28
C VAL A 138 -18.41 13.73 -10.21
N ASP A 139 -19.19 12.74 -10.68
CA ASP A 139 -19.82 11.76 -9.79
C ASP A 139 -18.75 10.83 -9.20
N PRO A 140 -18.61 10.74 -7.86
CA PRO A 140 -17.67 9.83 -7.22
C PRO A 140 -17.84 8.36 -7.60
N ASP A 141 -19.05 7.97 -7.98
CA ASP A 141 -19.39 6.60 -8.34
C ASP A 141 -19.42 6.35 -9.87
N ALA A 142 -18.90 7.31 -10.66
CA ALA A 142 -18.88 7.22 -12.14
C ALA A 142 -18.20 5.96 -12.68
N LEU A 143 -17.20 5.44 -11.99
CA LEU A 143 -16.47 4.22 -12.38
C LEU A 143 -17.22 2.92 -12.03
N LYS A 144 -18.33 3.00 -11.30
CA LYS A 144 -19.18 1.85 -10.93
C LYS A 144 -18.35 0.67 -10.40
N ALA A 145 -18.51 -0.51 -11.01
CA ALA A 145 -17.80 -1.73 -10.61
C ALA A 145 -16.26 -1.66 -10.72
N TYR A 146 -15.73 -0.72 -11.48
CA TYR A 146 -14.28 -0.55 -11.63
C TYR A 146 -13.67 0.41 -10.60
N GLY A 147 -14.52 1.12 -9.83
CA GLY A 147 -14.09 2.16 -8.91
C GLY A 147 -13.06 1.66 -7.89
N SER A 148 -13.34 0.53 -7.23
CA SER A 148 -12.41 -0.04 -6.25
C SER A 148 -11.08 -0.46 -6.88
N THR A 149 -11.11 -1.15 -8.02
CA THR A 149 -9.88 -1.60 -8.70
C THR A 149 -9.00 -0.43 -9.11
N ILE A 150 -9.59 0.64 -9.64
CA ILE A 150 -8.84 1.84 -10.03
C ILE A 150 -8.31 2.58 -8.80
N GLU A 151 -9.07 2.64 -7.72
CA GLU A 151 -8.64 3.29 -6.48
C GLU A 151 -7.46 2.54 -5.83
N GLU A 152 -7.50 1.21 -5.77
CA GLU A 152 -6.39 0.40 -5.26
C GLU A 152 -5.14 0.57 -6.13
N ALA A 153 -5.27 0.51 -7.46
CA ALA A 153 -4.15 0.75 -8.37
C ALA A 153 -3.57 2.16 -8.22
N ARG A 154 -4.41 3.16 -7.98
CA ARG A 154 -3.97 4.52 -7.71
C ARG A 154 -3.22 4.63 -6.40
N ALA A 155 -3.71 3.98 -5.35
CA ALA A 155 -3.07 3.98 -4.05
C ALA A 155 -1.72 3.26 -4.08
N ASP A 156 -1.61 2.12 -4.75
CA ASP A 156 -0.36 1.41 -4.98
C ASP A 156 0.66 2.24 -5.75
N LEU A 157 0.24 2.88 -6.85
CA LEU A 157 1.12 3.77 -7.63
C LEU A 157 1.64 4.95 -6.79
N PHE A 158 0.83 5.47 -5.89
CA PHE A 158 1.24 6.52 -4.96
C PHE A 158 2.30 6.01 -3.97
N GLY A 159 2.09 4.83 -3.40
CA GLY A 159 3.05 4.16 -2.53
C GLY A 159 4.37 3.91 -3.23
N LEU A 160 4.33 3.30 -4.43
CA LEU A 160 5.53 3.03 -5.24
C LEU A 160 6.28 4.30 -5.65
N TYR A 161 5.56 5.37 -6.01
CA TYR A 161 6.19 6.64 -6.35
C TYR A 161 6.97 7.22 -5.18
N TYR A 162 6.37 7.23 -4.00
CA TYR A 162 6.98 7.85 -2.83
C TYR A 162 7.96 6.97 -2.07
N VAL A 163 7.90 5.65 -2.18
CA VAL A 163 8.93 4.78 -1.57
C VAL A 163 10.33 5.08 -2.11
N ALA A 164 10.41 5.63 -3.34
CA ALA A 164 11.66 6.06 -3.98
C ALA A 164 12.02 7.54 -3.73
N ASP A 165 11.17 8.28 -3.03
CA ASP A 165 11.41 9.73 -2.83
C ASP A 165 12.46 9.98 -1.73
N PRO A 166 13.46 10.85 -1.99
CA PRO A 166 14.47 11.22 -1.00
C PRO A 166 13.88 11.78 0.31
N LYS A 167 12.63 12.23 0.30
CA LYS A 167 11.93 12.68 1.49
C LYS A 167 11.86 11.60 2.57
N LEU A 168 11.79 10.32 2.21
CA LEU A 168 11.78 9.23 3.19
C LEU A 168 13.12 9.11 3.93
N VAL A 169 14.24 9.40 3.25
CA VAL A 169 15.57 9.47 3.89
C VAL A 169 15.64 10.66 4.83
N GLU A 170 15.17 11.85 4.39
CA GLU A 170 15.09 13.06 5.22
C GLU A 170 14.27 12.82 6.50
N LEU A 171 13.15 12.15 6.37
CA LEU A 171 12.26 11.76 7.48
C LEU A 171 12.81 10.60 8.32
N LYS A 172 13.96 10.02 7.95
CA LYS A 172 14.58 8.86 8.60
C LYS A 172 13.69 7.61 8.62
N LEU A 173 12.84 7.48 7.62
CA LEU A 173 11.97 6.31 7.44
C LEU A 173 12.69 5.18 6.71
N VAL A 174 13.70 5.52 5.89
CA VAL A 174 14.63 4.57 5.27
C VAL A 174 16.08 4.96 5.58
N PRO A 175 17.00 3.99 5.69
CA PRO A 175 18.39 4.28 6.04
C PRO A 175 19.19 4.86 4.88
N ASP A 176 18.81 4.57 3.64
CA ASP A 176 19.54 4.99 2.46
C ASP A 176 18.63 5.16 1.23
N ALA A 177 19.14 5.90 0.22
CA ALA A 177 18.39 6.27 -0.98
C ALA A 177 18.18 5.11 -1.97
N GLU A 178 18.87 3.99 -1.80
CA GLU A 178 18.78 2.83 -2.69
C GLU A 178 17.79 1.76 -2.18
N ALA A 179 17.27 1.93 -0.95
CA ALA A 179 16.38 0.97 -0.30
C ALA A 179 15.12 0.67 -1.14
N TYR A 180 14.56 1.67 -1.83
CA TYR A 180 13.36 1.53 -2.66
C TYR A 180 13.49 0.46 -3.75
N LYS A 181 14.71 0.16 -4.21
CA LYS A 181 14.94 -0.86 -5.25
C LYS A 181 14.51 -2.24 -4.79
N ALA A 182 14.62 -2.52 -3.49
CA ALA A 182 14.11 -3.77 -2.92
C ALA A 182 12.59 -3.88 -3.13
N GLU A 183 11.84 -2.81 -2.84
CA GLU A 183 10.40 -2.81 -3.02
C GLU A 183 10.02 -2.93 -4.50
N TYR A 184 10.64 -2.17 -5.38
CA TYR A 184 10.35 -2.24 -6.82
C TYR A 184 10.58 -3.64 -7.37
N TYR A 185 11.68 -4.28 -6.98
CA TYR A 185 11.97 -5.64 -7.41
C TYR A 185 10.95 -6.64 -6.87
N THR A 186 10.68 -6.57 -5.57
CA THR A 186 9.72 -7.46 -4.89
C THR A 186 8.30 -7.28 -5.42
N PHE A 187 7.87 -6.04 -5.64
CA PHE A 187 6.56 -5.73 -6.18
C PHE A 187 6.39 -6.27 -7.62
N LEU A 188 7.40 -6.09 -8.48
CA LEU A 188 7.38 -6.63 -9.84
C LEU A 188 7.40 -8.16 -9.83
N MET A 189 8.22 -8.79 -9.00
CA MET A 189 8.26 -10.24 -8.85
C MET A 189 6.92 -10.79 -8.34
N ASN A 190 6.34 -10.18 -7.31
CA ASN A 190 5.05 -10.58 -6.77
C ASN A 190 3.95 -10.46 -7.83
N GLY A 191 3.92 -9.34 -8.58
CA GLY A 191 2.99 -9.15 -9.68
C GLY A 191 3.15 -10.21 -10.77
N LEU A 192 4.37 -10.51 -11.16
CA LEU A 192 4.65 -11.50 -12.21
C LEU A 192 4.41 -12.94 -11.74
N MET A 193 5.01 -13.34 -10.63
CA MET A 193 5.06 -14.75 -10.23
C MET A 193 3.82 -15.18 -9.45
N THR A 194 3.27 -14.29 -8.62
CA THR A 194 2.12 -14.60 -7.79
C THR A 194 0.80 -14.42 -8.54
N GLN A 195 0.69 -13.38 -9.38
CA GLN A 195 -0.54 -13.06 -10.08
C GLN A 195 -0.73 -13.88 -11.37
N LEU A 196 0.33 -14.36 -12.01
CA LEU A 196 0.21 -15.20 -13.19
C LEU A 196 -0.51 -16.54 -12.90
N VAL A 197 -0.31 -17.10 -11.72
CA VAL A 197 -0.98 -18.36 -11.34
C VAL A 197 -2.49 -18.18 -11.23
N PRO A 198 -3.05 -17.22 -10.48
CA PRO A 198 -4.48 -16.93 -10.47
C PRO A 198 -5.03 -16.53 -11.85
N VAL A 199 -4.29 -15.74 -12.62
CA VAL A 199 -4.71 -15.28 -13.96
C VAL A 199 -4.91 -16.45 -14.92
N SER A 200 -4.13 -17.50 -14.83
CA SER A 200 -4.34 -18.69 -15.67
C SER A 200 -5.71 -19.34 -15.47
N TYR A 201 -6.28 -19.27 -14.27
CA TYR A 201 -7.62 -19.79 -13.96
C TYR A 201 -8.71 -18.73 -14.18
N THR A 202 -8.52 -17.52 -13.72
CA THR A 202 -9.53 -16.47 -13.79
C THR A 202 -9.66 -15.87 -15.19
N HIS A 203 -8.59 -15.84 -15.97
CA HIS A 203 -8.63 -15.35 -17.35
C HIS A 203 -9.46 -16.28 -18.26
N LEU A 204 -9.47 -17.57 -17.97
CA LEU A 204 -10.30 -18.53 -18.69
C LEU A 204 -11.78 -18.43 -18.32
N THR A 205 -12.11 -17.81 -17.20
CA THR A 205 -13.49 -17.79 -16.68
C THR A 205 -14.15 -16.41 -16.76
N LEU A 206 -13.40 -15.31 -16.66
CA LEU A 206 -13.97 -13.97 -16.59
C LEU A 206 -14.46 -13.37 -17.94
N PRO A 207 -13.78 -13.57 -19.07
CA PRO A 207 -14.19 -12.93 -20.32
C PRO A 207 -15.41 -13.58 -20.98
N THR A 208 -15.67 -14.85 -20.69
CA THR A 208 -16.66 -15.63 -21.42
C THR A 208 -18.04 -15.63 -20.77
N ASN A 209 -18.20 -15.12 -19.58
CA ASN A 209 -19.44 -15.23 -18.79
C ASN A 209 -20.14 -13.89 -18.54
N ARG A 210 -19.85 -12.88 -19.35
CA ARG A 210 -20.56 -11.59 -19.26
C ARG A 210 -21.12 -11.22 -20.62
N GLU A 211 -22.27 -11.77 -20.90
CA GLU A 211 -23.26 -11.13 -21.77
C GLU A 211 -24.09 -10.17 -20.92
#